data_52a5f838bb8d45f4bae9be61dce5231f
#
_entry.id   52a5f838bb8d45f4bae9be61dce5231f
#
_cell.length_a   1.000
_cell.length_b   1.000
_cell.length_c   1.000
_cell.angle_alpha   90.00
_cell.angle_beta   90.00
_cell.angle_gamma   90.00
#
_symmetry.space_group_name_H-M   'P 1'
#
loop_
_entity.id
_entity.type
_entity.pdbx_description
1 polymer ?
#
loop_
_entity_poly.entity_id
_entity_poly.type
_entity_poly.pdbx_seq_one_letter_code
_entity_poly.pdbx_strand_id
1 'polypeptide(L)'
;LGASAISRADGVTDEEFAFAKSVIESCGIAEEVPINKMKEIIAVNGSSPAFIYLFAKGFVDYAKSVDIDPDAALKLFAQSLVGSAKMLTDSGMTVDELIKQVSSPGGTTIAGLDKLYEGKLTDTVDECCKACTARAYELAKK
;
A
#
# COMPACT_ATOMS: atom_id res chain seq x y z
N LEU A 1 1.27 9.06 -10.84
CA LEU A 1 1.60 9.38 -9.44
C LEU A 1 2.68 8.41 -8.96
N GLY A 2 3.93 8.89 -8.85
CA GLY A 2 5.04 8.12 -8.36
C GLY A 2 5.07 8.06 -6.81
N ALA A 3 5.61 6.98 -6.27
CA ALA A 3 5.96 6.85 -4.85
C ALA A 3 7.42 6.35 -4.78
N SER A 4 8.34 7.26 -4.49
CA SER A 4 9.78 6.99 -4.55
C SER A 4 10.37 6.94 -3.14
N ALA A 5 11.05 5.84 -2.82
CA ALA A 5 11.95 5.79 -1.69
C ALA A 5 13.33 6.26 -2.13
N ILE A 6 13.89 7.21 -1.44
CA ILE A 6 15.23 7.76 -1.70
C ILE A 6 16.11 7.61 -0.48
N SER A 7 17.41 7.54 -0.68
CA SER A 7 18.38 7.44 0.41
C SER A 7 19.57 8.35 0.12
N ARG A 8 20.05 8.99 1.16
CA ARG A 8 21.22 9.85 1.08
C ARG A 8 22.49 9.01 1.17
N ALA A 9 23.40 9.20 0.23
CA ALA A 9 24.74 8.63 0.29
C ALA A 9 25.67 9.50 1.16
N ASP A 10 26.75 8.90 1.66
CA ASP A 10 27.78 9.63 2.39
C ASP A 10 28.39 10.74 1.54
N GLY A 11 28.57 11.92 2.15
CA GLY A 11 29.13 13.09 1.48
C GLY A 11 28.14 13.96 0.71
N VAL A 12 26.88 13.56 0.56
CA VAL A 12 25.85 14.38 -0.05
C VAL A 12 25.37 15.46 0.94
N THR A 13 25.45 16.72 0.54
CA THR A 13 24.99 17.84 1.36
C THR A 13 23.45 17.91 1.42
N ASP A 14 22.92 18.66 2.39
CA ASP A 14 21.48 18.88 2.53
C ASP A 14 20.89 19.55 1.28
N GLU A 15 21.63 20.47 0.68
CA GLU A 15 21.22 21.22 -0.51
C GLU A 15 21.13 20.31 -1.74
N GLU A 16 22.13 19.48 -1.98
CA GLU A 16 22.15 18.50 -3.08
C GLU A 16 21.05 17.48 -2.94
N PHE A 17 20.83 16.96 -1.71
CA PHE A 17 19.76 16.01 -1.45
C PHE A 17 18.37 16.63 -1.64
N ALA A 18 18.14 17.85 -1.13
CA ALA A 18 16.89 18.58 -1.31
C ALA A 18 16.59 18.85 -2.80
N PHE A 19 17.62 19.21 -3.57
CA PHE A 19 17.47 19.39 -5.00
C PHE A 19 17.09 18.09 -5.72
N ALA A 20 17.79 16.99 -5.45
CA ALA A 20 17.46 15.69 -6.04
C ALA A 20 16.04 15.22 -5.67
N LYS A 21 15.65 15.41 -4.40
CA LYS A 21 14.31 15.13 -3.91
C LYS A 21 13.25 15.92 -4.67
N SER A 22 13.44 17.22 -4.84
CA SER A 22 12.49 18.09 -5.54
C SER A 22 12.28 17.68 -7.02
N VAL A 23 13.32 17.19 -7.68
CA VAL A 23 13.20 16.66 -9.05
C VAL A 23 12.31 15.42 -9.08
N ILE A 24 12.50 14.49 -8.15
CA ILE A 24 11.68 13.27 -8.06
C ILE A 24 10.23 13.63 -7.69
N GLU A 25 10.03 14.58 -6.79
CA GLU A 25 8.71 15.05 -6.36
C GLU A 25 7.88 15.70 -7.49
N SER A 26 8.50 16.10 -8.58
CA SER A 26 7.76 16.53 -9.77
C SER A 26 6.86 15.46 -10.39
N CYS A 27 7.12 14.18 -10.09
CA CYS A 27 6.38 13.03 -10.60
C CYS A 27 5.49 12.34 -9.56
N GLY A 28 5.55 12.75 -8.28
CA GLY A 28 4.79 12.11 -7.19
C GLY A 28 5.32 12.50 -5.82
N ILE A 29 5.48 11.55 -4.93
CA ILE A 29 6.09 11.75 -3.62
C ILE A 29 7.49 11.11 -3.56
N ALA A 30 8.37 11.69 -2.74
CA ALA A 30 9.68 11.13 -2.43
C ALA A 30 9.91 11.14 -0.93
N GLU A 31 10.12 9.95 -0.33
CA GLU A 31 10.38 9.81 1.10
C GLU A 31 11.78 9.28 1.36
N GLU A 32 12.48 9.89 2.32
CA GLU A 32 13.79 9.44 2.71
C GLU A 32 13.70 8.17 3.57
N VAL A 33 14.43 7.14 3.16
CA VAL A 33 14.52 5.86 3.85
C VAL A 33 16.00 5.56 4.11
N PRO A 34 16.36 5.03 5.28
CA PRO A 34 17.73 4.64 5.55
C PRO A 34 18.28 3.68 4.48
N ILE A 35 19.54 3.89 4.03
CA ILE A 35 20.12 3.12 2.93
C ILE A 35 20.12 1.60 3.18
N ASN A 36 20.25 1.19 4.43
CA ASN A 36 20.19 -0.22 4.84
C ASN A 36 18.76 -0.79 4.87
N LYS A 37 17.73 0.02 4.57
CA LYS A 37 16.31 -0.34 4.47
C LYS A 37 15.74 -0.29 3.05
N MET A 38 16.60 0.00 2.07
CA MET A 38 16.18 0.09 0.66
C MET A 38 15.69 -1.22 0.06
N LYS A 39 16.00 -2.37 0.68
CA LYS A 39 15.46 -3.67 0.26
C LYS A 39 14.13 -3.99 0.92
N GLU A 40 13.96 -3.62 2.18
CA GLU A 40 12.72 -3.79 2.93
C GLU A 40 11.59 -2.94 2.36
N ILE A 41 11.88 -1.69 1.98
CA ILE A 41 10.87 -0.77 1.45
C ILE A 41 10.27 -1.23 0.11
N ILE A 42 10.97 -2.09 -0.65
CA ILE A 42 10.47 -2.64 -1.92
C ILE A 42 9.10 -3.30 -1.76
N ALA A 43 8.88 -4.01 -0.66
CA ALA A 43 7.60 -4.66 -0.38
C ALA A 43 6.47 -3.64 -0.21
N VAL A 44 6.77 -2.48 0.38
CA VAL A 44 5.80 -1.44 0.73
C VAL A 44 5.39 -0.59 -0.47
N ASN A 45 6.34 -0.19 -1.32
CA ASN A 45 6.05 0.72 -2.43
C ASN A 45 6.28 0.12 -3.82
N GLY A 46 7.30 -0.72 -4.00
CA GLY A 46 7.65 -1.27 -5.31
C GLY A 46 6.78 -2.46 -5.71
N SER A 47 6.51 -3.37 -4.78
CA SER A 47 5.73 -4.60 -5.03
C SER A 47 4.25 -4.47 -4.67
N SER A 48 3.89 -3.59 -3.76
CA SER A 48 2.52 -3.43 -3.25
C SER A 48 1.45 -3.18 -4.32
N PRO A 49 1.72 -2.53 -5.47
CA PRO A 49 0.70 -2.42 -6.52
C PRO A 49 0.14 -3.78 -6.97
N ALA A 50 0.99 -4.80 -7.08
CA ALA A 50 0.55 -6.16 -7.43
C ALA A 50 -0.35 -6.77 -6.35
N PHE A 51 -0.07 -6.50 -5.08
CA PHE A 51 -0.87 -6.99 -3.95
C PHE A 51 -2.24 -6.31 -3.92
N ILE A 52 -2.28 -5.00 -4.21
CA ILE A 52 -3.51 -4.23 -4.34
C ILE A 52 -4.35 -4.77 -5.51
N TYR A 53 -3.74 -5.12 -6.64
CA TYR A 53 -4.47 -5.71 -7.78
C TYR A 53 -5.04 -7.09 -7.44
N LEU A 54 -4.30 -7.91 -6.68
CA LEU A 54 -4.81 -9.20 -6.22
C LEU A 54 -5.99 -9.02 -5.25
N PHE A 55 -5.92 -8.03 -4.37
CA PHE A 55 -7.02 -7.69 -3.46
C PHE A 55 -8.25 -7.22 -4.25
N ALA A 56 -8.06 -6.31 -5.22
CA ALA A 56 -9.12 -5.84 -6.12
C ALA A 56 -9.78 -7.00 -6.90
N LYS A 57 -8.99 -7.97 -7.35
CA LYS A 57 -9.50 -9.18 -8.02
C LYS A 57 -10.54 -9.91 -7.17
N GLY A 58 -10.32 -10.03 -5.85
CA GLY A 58 -11.29 -10.67 -4.94
C GLY A 58 -12.66 -9.97 -4.96
N PHE A 59 -12.70 -8.63 -4.98
CA PHE A 59 -13.95 -7.87 -5.08
C PHE A 59 -14.64 -8.03 -6.44
N VAL A 60 -13.88 -8.05 -7.51
CA VAL A 60 -14.41 -8.27 -8.86
C VAL A 60 -14.97 -9.68 -9.01
N ASP A 61 -14.28 -10.69 -8.48
CA ASP A 61 -14.74 -12.08 -8.53
C ASP A 61 -16.02 -12.27 -7.69
N TYR A 62 -16.11 -11.61 -6.53
CA TYR A 62 -17.33 -11.59 -5.74
C TYR A 62 -18.49 -10.92 -6.50
N ALA A 63 -18.26 -9.76 -7.12
CA ALA A 63 -19.29 -9.07 -7.92
C ALA A 63 -19.88 -9.97 -9.01
N LYS A 64 -19.02 -10.70 -9.73
CA LYS A 64 -19.45 -11.70 -10.72
C LYS A 64 -20.33 -12.80 -10.12
N SER A 65 -20.02 -13.24 -8.91
CA SER A 65 -20.75 -14.33 -8.23
C SER A 65 -22.16 -13.95 -7.80
N VAL A 66 -22.46 -12.64 -7.76
CA VAL A 66 -23.76 -12.08 -7.37
C VAL A 66 -24.40 -11.25 -8.48
N ASP A 67 -24.03 -11.52 -9.74
CA ASP A 67 -24.56 -10.91 -10.95
C ASP A 67 -24.42 -9.37 -11.01
N ILE A 68 -23.37 -8.82 -10.39
CA ILE A 68 -22.99 -7.41 -10.56
C ILE A 68 -21.98 -7.31 -11.71
N ASP A 69 -22.18 -6.31 -12.59
CA ASP A 69 -21.25 -6.06 -13.69
C ASP A 69 -19.82 -5.84 -13.16
N PRO A 70 -18.85 -6.68 -13.59
CA PRO A 70 -17.47 -6.61 -13.08
C PRO A 70 -16.75 -5.30 -13.42
N ASP A 71 -17.08 -4.64 -14.53
CA ASP A 71 -16.48 -3.37 -14.90
C ASP A 71 -16.99 -2.24 -14.01
N ALA A 72 -18.27 -2.24 -13.68
CA ALA A 72 -18.84 -1.32 -12.70
C ALA A 72 -18.26 -1.55 -11.30
N ALA A 73 -18.17 -2.80 -10.86
CA ALA A 73 -17.56 -3.15 -9.58
C ALA A 73 -16.10 -2.70 -9.49
N LEU A 74 -15.31 -2.94 -10.54
CA LEU A 74 -13.91 -2.50 -10.59
C LEU A 74 -13.78 -0.98 -10.49
N LYS A 75 -14.60 -0.22 -11.24
CA LYS A 75 -14.59 1.26 -11.20
C LYS A 75 -14.94 1.80 -9.82
N LEU A 76 -15.98 1.25 -9.18
CA LEU A 76 -16.40 1.66 -7.84
C LEU A 76 -15.33 1.32 -6.80
N PHE A 77 -14.77 0.12 -6.85
CA PHE A 77 -13.71 -0.28 -5.93
C PHE A 77 -12.44 0.54 -6.11
N ALA A 78 -12.02 0.80 -7.36
CA ALA A 78 -10.86 1.65 -7.64
C ALA A 78 -11.06 3.07 -7.08
N GLN A 79 -12.27 3.65 -7.23
CA GLN A 79 -12.58 4.96 -6.64
C GLN A 79 -12.56 4.92 -5.10
N SER A 80 -13.00 3.82 -4.48
CA SER A 80 -12.90 3.63 -3.03
C SER A 80 -11.45 3.55 -2.57
N LEU A 81 -10.57 2.90 -3.34
CA LEU A 81 -9.13 2.90 -3.05
C LEU A 81 -8.53 4.32 -3.08
N VAL A 82 -8.90 5.12 -4.08
CA VAL A 82 -8.44 6.53 -4.16
C VAL A 82 -8.91 7.34 -2.95
N GLY A 83 -10.18 7.19 -2.55
CA GLY A 83 -10.72 7.86 -1.37
C GLY A 83 -10.02 7.41 -0.08
N SER A 84 -9.84 6.11 0.09
CA SER A 84 -9.15 5.55 1.26
C SER A 84 -7.69 5.99 1.33
N ALA A 85 -6.98 6.02 0.20
CA ALA A 85 -5.60 6.53 0.15
C ALA A 85 -5.50 7.98 0.60
N LYS A 86 -6.45 8.83 0.17
CA LYS A 86 -6.52 10.23 0.64
C LYS A 86 -6.78 10.33 2.14
N MET A 87 -7.65 9.49 2.69
CA MET A 87 -7.89 9.48 4.13
C MET A 87 -6.65 9.06 4.91
N LEU A 88 -5.88 8.08 4.42
CA LEU A 88 -4.62 7.66 5.03
C LEU A 88 -3.57 8.79 5.08
N THR A 89 -3.53 9.68 4.08
CA THR A 89 -2.53 10.75 3.99
C THR A 89 -3.00 12.07 4.60
N ASP A 90 -4.28 12.40 4.48
CA ASP A 90 -4.74 13.78 4.67
C ASP A 90 -5.57 13.95 5.97
N SER A 91 -6.07 12.86 6.56
CA SER A 91 -6.97 12.95 7.72
C SER A 91 -6.27 13.23 9.05
N GLY A 92 -4.97 12.93 9.17
CA GLY A 92 -4.24 12.95 10.43
C GLY A 92 -4.62 11.83 11.41
N MET A 93 -5.52 10.92 11.01
CA MET A 93 -5.96 9.78 11.83
C MET A 93 -5.03 8.58 11.65
N THR A 94 -4.92 7.76 12.66
CA THR A 94 -4.27 6.45 12.56
C THR A 94 -5.10 5.47 11.73
N VAL A 95 -4.45 4.43 11.21
CA VAL A 95 -5.15 3.38 10.44
C VAL A 95 -6.29 2.73 11.24
N ASP A 96 -6.07 2.47 12.53
CA ASP A 96 -7.07 1.88 13.42
C ASP A 96 -8.27 2.80 13.64
N GLU A 97 -8.04 4.11 13.78
CA GLU A 97 -9.11 5.11 13.88
C GLU A 97 -9.93 5.19 12.59
N LEU A 98 -9.29 5.12 11.42
CA LEU A 98 -9.97 5.10 10.14
C LEU A 98 -10.85 3.84 9.98
N ILE A 99 -10.33 2.67 10.36
CA ILE A 99 -11.11 1.42 10.36
C ILE A 99 -12.34 1.58 11.27
N LYS A 100 -12.13 2.09 12.49
CA LYS A 100 -13.21 2.29 13.46
C LYS A 100 -14.27 3.28 12.95
N GLN A 101 -13.84 4.36 12.28
CA GLN A 101 -14.75 5.39 11.77
C GLN A 101 -15.79 4.85 10.77
N VAL A 102 -15.40 3.86 9.95
CA VAL A 102 -16.27 3.24 8.95
C VAL A 102 -16.94 1.93 9.43
N SER A 103 -16.76 1.58 10.72
CA SER A 103 -17.21 0.33 11.33
C SER A 103 -18.26 0.59 12.40
N SER A 104 -19.52 0.72 12.00
CA SER A 104 -20.62 0.86 12.98
C SER A 104 -20.96 -0.47 13.66
N PRO A 105 -21.32 -0.47 14.96
CA PRO A 105 -21.75 -1.69 15.66
C PRO A 105 -22.88 -2.42 14.94
N GLY A 106 -22.70 -3.72 14.69
CA GLY A 106 -23.67 -4.56 13.98
C GLY A 106 -23.75 -4.29 12.48
N GLY A 107 -22.85 -3.45 11.92
CA GLY A 107 -22.82 -3.10 10.51
C GLY A 107 -22.16 -4.16 9.62
N THR A 108 -22.42 -4.04 8.31
CA THR A 108 -21.85 -4.94 7.29
C THR A 108 -20.32 -4.89 7.24
N THR A 109 -19.74 -3.72 7.52
CA THR A 109 -18.29 -3.54 7.55
C THR A 109 -17.62 -4.41 8.62
N ILE A 110 -18.18 -4.45 9.84
CA ILE A 110 -17.63 -5.28 10.93
C ILE A 110 -17.70 -6.76 10.53
N ALA A 111 -18.85 -7.22 10.04
CA ALA A 111 -19.00 -8.61 9.61
C ALA A 111 -17.99 -9.02 8.52
N GLY A 112 -17.65 -8.10 7.62
CA GLY A 112 -16.60 -8.30 6.62
C GLY A 112 -15.20 -8.33 7.24
N LEU A 113 -14.88 -7.36 8.12
CA LEU A 113 -13.60 -7.30 8.81
C LEU A 113 -13.34 -8.55 9.66
N ASP A 114 -14.36 -9.08 10.35
CA ASP A 114 -14.23 -10.31 11.13
C ASP A 114 -13.73 -11.47 10.25
N LYS A 115 -14.21 -11.58 9.02
CA LYS A 115 -13.73 -12.61 8.08
C LYS A 115 -12.30 -12.38 7.61
N LEU A 116 -11.89 -11.12 7.43
CA LEU A 116 -10.49 -10.79 7.09
C LEU A 116 -9.55 -11.10 8.28
N TYR A 117 -9.98 -10.83 9.52
CA TYR A 117 -9.21 -11.17 10.73
C TYR A 117 -9.15 -12.69 10.97
N GLU A 118 -10.27 -13.41 10.84
CA GLU A 118 -10.28 -14.87 10.87
C GLU A 118 -9.36 -15.48 9.81
N GLY A 119 -9.32 -14.90 8.60
CA GLY A 119 -8.42 -15.25 7.52
C GLY A 119 -6.98 -14.80 7.71
N LYS A 120 -6.66 -14.14 8.84
CA LYS A 120 -5.30 -13.66 9.17
C LYS A 120 -4.70 -12.79 8.07
N LEU A 121 -5.48 -11.85 7.52
CA LEU A 121 -5.01 -10.99 6.43
C LEU A 121 -3.72 -10.23 6.79
N THR A 122 -3.62 -9.68 7.99
CA THR A 122 -2.43 -8.93 8.44
C THR A 122 -1.20 -9.81 8.56
N ASP A 123 -1.34 -11.05 9.06
CA ASP A 123 -0.25 -12.02 9.12
C ASP A 123 0.21 -12.41 7.71
N THR A 124 -0.75 -12.60 6.78
CA THR A 124 -0.46 -12.91 5.37
C THR A 124 0.28 -11.78 4.68
N VAL A 125 -0.08 -10.52 4.96
CA VAL A 125 0.62 -9.34 4.44
C VAL A 125 2.06 -9.27 4.99
N ASP A 126 2.25 -9.53 6.28
CA ASP A 126 3.58 -9.57 6.90
C ASP A 126 4.47 -10.64 6.24
N GLU A 127 3.97 -11.87 6.07
CA GLU A 127 4.69 -12.95 5.38
C GLU A 127 4.99 -12.61 3.91
N CYS A 128 4.07 -11.96 3.22
CA CYS A 128 4.27 -11.46 1.86
C CYS A 128 5.42 -10.46 1.81
N CYS A 129 5.47 -9.49 2.70
CA CYS A 129 6.54 -8.49 2.79
C CYS A 129 7.90 -9.14 3.11
N LYS A 130 7.93 -10.09 4.05
CA LYS A 130 9.14 -10.87 4.37
C LYS A 130 9.67 -11.63 3.17
N ALA A 131 8.79 -12.29 2.39
CA ALA A 131 9.17 -13.01 1.18
C ALA A 131 9.75 -12.07 0.11
N CYS A 132 9.15 -10.90 -0.11
CA CYS A 132 9.68 -9.88 -1.00
C CYS A 132 11.07 -9.40 -0.57
N THR A 133 11.24 -9.11 0.71
CA THR A 133 12.52 -8.67 1.27
C THR A 133 13.60 -9.74 1.11
N ALA A 134 13.30 -10.99 1.45
CA ALA A 134 14.22 -12.11 1.28
C ALA A 134 14.68 -12.22 -0.19
N ARG A 135 13.72 -12.13 -1.13
CA ARG A 135 14.04 -12.19 -2.55
C ARG A 135 14.90 -11.01 -3.04
N ALA A 136 14.64 -9.80 -2.52
CA ALA A 136 15.46 -8.62 -2.83
C ALA A 136 16.92 -8.81 -2.39
N TYR A 137 17.14 -9.40 -1.21
CA TYR A 137 18.49 -9.74 -0.74
C TYR A 137 19.17 -10.82 -1.58
N GLU A 138 18.46 -11.83 -2.06
CA GLU A 138 19.00 -12.85 -2.96
C GLU A 138 19.43 -12.26 -4.31
N LEU A 139 18.61 -11.39 -4.88
CA LEU A 139 18.90 -10.74 -6.16
C LEU A 139 20.12 -9.82 -6.10
N ALA A 140 20.35 -9.19 -4.95
CA ALA A 140 21.49 -8.31 -4.73
C ALA A 140 22.85 -9.04 -4.54
N LYS A 141 22.84 -10.38 -4.43
CA LYS A 141 24.07 -11.20 -4.32
C LYS A 141 24.60 -11.65 -5.70
N LYS A 142 23.88 -11.35 -6.78
CA LYS A 142 24.28 -11.62 -8.16
C LYS A 142 25.05 -10.45 -8.75
#